data_bf2cf78127b2883fd58047fd40c789ad
#
_entry.id   bf2cf78127b2883fd58047fd40c789ad
#
_cell.length_a   1.000
_cell.length_b   1.000
_cell.length_c   1.000
_cell.angle_alpha   90.00
_cell.angle_beta   90.00
_cell.angle_gamma   90.00
#
_symmetry.space_group_name_H-M   'P 1'
#
loop_
_entity.id
_entity.type
_entity.pdbx_description
1 polymer ?
#
loop_
_entity_poly.entity_id
_entity_poly.type
_entity_poly.pdbx_seq_one_letter_code
_entity_poly.pdbx_strand_id
1 'polypeptide(L)'
;GRMNTMKRFGAFALATAMLASTTSLAYAEPKVLKFAHDNKEDPFENPAHACTAVFANIVEADTNGEIKVEVYPSNQLGSAAEHVQMVRDGLIQATLTSTGAIASYYPRIDVLNLAFAFDSNASTYDVFDGPFGQKLASDIESTLGDVKVLGFPDTGGFFAVTNSKHPIATLEDFKGIRVRTMSLPSHQKIMQSLGAEAYPMAWGEVYAGLQTGVIDGQMNPVPTVTFAKFNEVQGYLTLTNHLFSPYTFMLSKAFWDDLTADQQKIVRYAAQSCVVASRGVSRVIEASDRGLAGLTDKMEITALSAQERQKLKDVTQPVVVKHVQESLGTEGVELLELFQTEVDKANAHRYME
;
A
#
# COMPACT_ATOMS: atom_id res chain seq x y z
N GLY A 1 51.11 93.90 11.07
CA GLY A 1 50.25 94.17 9.95
C GLY A 1 49.02 93.31 9.89
N ARG A 2 47.98 93.85 9.69
CA ARG A 2 46.60 93.59 9.30
C ARG A 2 46.01 92.23 9.53
N MET A 3 45.03 92.20 10.44
CA MET A 3 43.92 91.31 10.60
C MET A 3 43.05 91.17 9.32
N ASN A 4 42.57 90.01 9.04
CA ASN A 4 41.30 89.84 8.33
C ASN A 4 40.51 88.68 8.90
N THR A 5 39.40 89.06 9.46
CA THR A 5 38.35 88.18 9.99
C THR A 5 37.56 87.55 8.86
N MET A 6 37.41 86.26 8.84
CA MET A 6 36.42 85.59 8.00
C MET A 6 35.47 84.76 8.89
N LYS A 7 34.21 85.13 8.78
CA LYS A 7 33.07 84.54 9.45
C LYS A 7 32.86 83.09 8.90
N ARG A 8 32.80 82.08 9.78
CA ARG A 8 32.36 80.74 9.45
C ARG A 8 30.86 80.62 9.73
N PHE A 9 30.10 80.39 8.65
CA PHE A 9 28.75 79.97 8.74
C PHE A 9 28.77 78.47 9.04
N GLY A 10 28.16 78.04 10.13
CA GLY A 10 27.96 76.64 10.43
C GLY A 10 26.73 76.13 9.69
N ALA A 11 26.94 75.15 8.87
CA ALA A 11 25.83 74.35 8.31
C ALA A 11 25.63 73.11 9.17
N PHE A 12 24.53 73.10 9.90
CA PHE A 12 24.05 71.85 10.57
C PHE A 12 23.47 70.91 9.49
N ALA A 13 24.18 69.86 9.17
CA ALA A 13 23.64 68.76 8.39
C ALA A 13 22.97 67.78 9.35
N LEU A 14 21.63 67.79 9.37
CA LEU A 14 20.85 66.73 10.01
C LEU A 14 20.95 65.44 9.17
N ALA A 15 21.77 64.53 9.61
CA ALA A 15 21.79 63.17 9.03
C ALA A 15 20.62 62.36 9.62
N THR A 16 19.53 62.29 8.87
CA THR A 16 18.42 61.35 9.16
C THR A 16 18.85 59.94 8.80
N ALA A 17 19.28 59.16 9.79
CA ALA A 17 19.53 57.74 9.61
C ALA A 17 18.18 57.03 9.43
N MET A 18 17.81 56.70 8.19
CA MET A 18 16.76 55.73 7.92
C MET A 18 17.30 54.33 8.32
N LEU A 19 16.86 53.84 9.47
CA LEU A 19 16.94 52.42 9.78
C LEU A 19 15.98 51.73 8.82
N ALA A 20 16.51 51.16 7.75
CA ALA A 20 15.84 50.18 6.96
C ALA A 20 15.72 48.89 7.82
N SER A 21 14.58 48.74 8.48
CA SER A 21 14.22 47.45 9.10
C SER A 21 14.05 46.43 7.99
N THR A 22 15.12 45.72 7.64
CA THR A 22 15.01 44.49 6.87
C THR A 22 14.35 43.46 7.77
N THR A 23 13.03 43.42 7.72
CA THR A 23 12.33 42.24 8.20
C THR A 23 12.75 41.08 7.28
N SER A 24 13.79 40.36 7.69
CA SER A 24 14.06 39.05 7.12
C SER A 24 12.84 38.20 7.43
N LEU A 25 12.05 37.91 6.42
CA LEU A 25 11.06 36.86 6.49
C LEU A 25 11.84 35.59 6.82
N ALA A 26 11.86 35.21 8.09
CA ALA A 26 12.40 33.93 8.50
C ALA A 26 11.46 32.87 7.94
N TYR A 27 11.87 32.20 6.82
CA TYR A 27 11.21 31.02 6.36
C TYR A 27 11.40 29.93 7.43
N ALA A 28 10.28 29.39 7.94
CA ALA A 28 10.33 28.23 8.83
C ALA A 28 11.02 27.08 8.11
N GLU A 29 11.83 26.30 8.82
CA GLU A 29 12.42 25.08 8.28
C GLU A 29 11.34 24.14 7.79
N PRO A 30 11.50 23.47 6.62
CA PRO A 30 10.53 22.50 6.12
C PRO A 30 10.33 21.36 7.12
N LYS A 31 9.10 20.92 7.26
CA LYS A 31 8.81 19.63 7.89
C LYS A 31 9.24 18.52 6.93
N VAL A 32 9.98 17.56 7.43
CA VAL A 32 10.44 16.42 6.62
C VAL A 32 9.52 15.23 6.87
N LEU A 33 8.94 14.72 5.78
CA LEU A 33 8.15 13.50 5.78
C LEU A 33 8.96 12.39 5.11
N LYS A 34 9.47 11.47 5.92
CA LYS A 34 10.15 10.26 5.44
C LYS A 34 9.10 9.21 5.17
N PHE A 35 9.05 8.74 3.92
CA PHE A 35 8.07 7.79 3.42
C PHE A 35 8.77 6.51 2.95
N ALA A 36 8.58 5.41 3.67
CA ALA A 36 9.21 4.13 3.34
C ALA A 36 8.23 3.14 2.71
N HIS A 37 8.72 2.31 1.81
CA HIS A 37 8.03 1.13 1.32
C HIS A 37 9.02 0.00 0.96
N ASP A 38 8.53 -1.21 0.73
CA ASP A 38 9.35 -2.39 0.52
C ASP A 38 9.54 -2.79 -0.94
N ASN A 39 9.11 -1.96 -1.89
CA ASN A 39 9.18 -2.24 -3.32
C ASN A 39 10.22 -1.38 -4.05
N LYS A 40 10.48 -1.73 -5.33
CA LYS A 40 11.49 -1.08 -6.16
C LYS A 40 11.15 0.38 -6.48
N GLU A 41 12.19 1.17 -6.74
CA GLU A 41 12.10 2.57 -7.13
C GLU A 41 11.80 2.72 -8.64
N ASP A 42 10.60 2.32 -9.04
CA ASP A 42 10.12 2.53 -10.41
C ASP A 42 8.62 2.83 -10.42
N PRO A 43 8.20 4.10 -10.66
CA PRO A 43 6.80 4.49 -10.63
C PRO A 43 5.97 3.91 -11.78
N PHE A 44 6.61 3.42 -12.84
CA PHE A 44 5.91 2.86 -14.00
C PHE A 44 5.79 1.34 -13.96
N GLU A 45 6.52 0.69 -13.06
CA GLU A 45 6.48 -0.77 -12.87
C GLU A 45 5.94 -1.17 -11.51
N ASN A 46 5.74 -0.22 -10.61
CA ASN A 46 5.41 -0.50 -9.22
C ASN A 46 4.35 0.45 -8.68
N PRO A 47 3.15 -0.05 -8.31
CA PRO A 47 2.09 0.79 -7.78
C PRO A 47 2.45 1.47 -6.45
N ALA A 48 3.27 0.85 -5.58
CA ALA A 48 3.71 1.48 -4.34
C ALA A 48 4.55 2.73 -4.63
N HIS A 49 5.53 2.62 -5.52
CA HIS A 49 6.39 3.75 -5.85
C HIS A 49 5.64 4.83 -6.65
N ALA A 50 4.72 4.45 -7.54
CA ALA A 50 3.83 5.39 -8.22
C ALA A 50 3.02 6.23 -7.23
N CYS A 51 2.46 5.58 -6.22
CA CYS A 51 1.71 6.23 -5.14
C CYS A 51 2.61 7.23 -4.38
N THR A 52 3.77 6.80 -3.92
CA THR A 52 4.68 7.68 -3.16
C THR A 52 5.22 8.84 -3.98
N ALA A 53 5.51 8.62 -5.26
CA ALA A 53 5.98 9.67 -6.16
C ALA A 53 4.91 10.76 -6.38
N VAL A 54 3.66 10.35 -6.62
CA VAL A 54 2.53 11.28 -6.75
C VAL A 54 2.28 12.04 -5.46
N PHE A 55 2.28 11.34 -4.33
CA PHE A 55 2.12 11.96 -3.01
C PHE A 55 3.20 13.01 -2.75
N ALA A 56 4.46 12.67 -2.95
CA ALA A 56 5.60 13.56 -2.73
C ALA A 56 5.50 14.82 -3.60
N ASN A 57 5.19 14.66 -4.87
CA ASN A 57 5.06 15.76 -5.81
C ASN A 57 3.98 16.76 -5.38
N ILE A 58 2.78 16.26 -5.05
CA ILE A 58 1.64 17.11 -4.66
C ILE A 58 1.91 17.80 -3.33
N VAL A 59 2.38 17.06 -2.33
CA VAL A 59 2.64 17.64 -1.00
C VAL A 59 3.68 18.75 -1.06
N GLU A 60 4.80 18.51 -1.73
CA GLU A 60 5.85 19.54 -1.85
C GLU A 60 5.38 20.76 -2.64
N ALA A 61 4.70 20.53 -3.78
CA ALA A 61 4.22 21.63 -4.62
C ALA A 61 3.13 22.46 -3.92
N ASP A 62 2.12 21.78 -3.37
CA ASP A 62 0.93 22.48 -2.85
C ASP A 62 1.14 23.07 -1.46
N THR A 63 2.17 22.62 -0.73
CA THR A 63 2.61 23.29 0.51
C THR A 63 3.68 24.36 0.26
N ASN A 64 4.01 24.69 -0.99
CA ASN A 64 5.12 25.58 -1.34
C ASN A 64 6.44 25.20 -0.64
N GLY A 65 6.71 23.91 -0.52
CA GLY A 65 7.90 23.39 0.12
C GLY A 65 7.90 23.43 1.65
N GLU A 66 6.78 23.76 2.30
CA GLU A 66 6.67 23.69 3.77
C GLU A 66 6.82 22.25 4.29
N ILE A 67 6.42 21.27 3.47
CA ILE A 67 6.65 19.85 3.73
C ILE A 67 7.52 19.31 2.60
N LYS A 68 8.64 18.67 2.97
CA LYS A 68 9.52 17.92 2.07
C LYS A 68 9.27 16.44 2.27
N VAL A 69 9.18 15.69 1.18
CA VAL A 69 8.95 14.23 1.22
C VAL A 69 10.21 13.51 0.74
N GLU A 70 10.76 12.68 1.60
CA GLU A 70 11.89 11.81 1.27
C GLU A 70 11.38 10.37 1.16
N VAL A 71 11.49 9.77 -0.02
CA VAL A 71 11.04 8.38 -0.27
C VAL A 71 12.21 7.42 -0.08
N TYR A 72 11.97 6.36 0.70
CA TYR A 72 12.92 5.29 0.98
C TYR A 72 12.35 3.95 0.52
N PRO A 73 12.57 3.57 -0.76
CA PRO A 73 12.08 2.30 -1.32
C PRO A 73 12.98 1.11 -0.96
N SER A 74 12.61 -0.06 -1.44
CA SER A 74 13.45 -1.27 -1.48
C SER A 74 14.00 -1.72 -0.14
N ASN A 75 13.25 -1.56 0.94
CA ASN A 75 13.68 -1.93 2.30
C ASN A 75 14.95 -1.20 2.79
N GLN A 76 15.22 -0.01 2.27
CA GLN A 76 16.41 0.77 2.67
C GLN A 76 16.46 1.07 4.17
N LEU A 77 15.31 1.20 4.81
CA LEU A 77 15.20 1.50 6.25
C LEU A 77 14.77 0.29 7.09
N GLY A 78 14.62 -0.88 6.49
CA GLY A 78 14.17 -2.08 7.16
C GLY A 78 13.03 -2.78 6.45
N SER A 79 12.46 -3.84 7.05
CA SER A 79 11.33 -4.58 6.51
C SER A 79 10.02 -3.79 6.59
N ALA A 80 9.01 -4.21 5.86
CA ALA A 80 7.68 -3.58 5.91
C ALA A 80 7.07 -3.60 7.32
N ALA A 81 7.26 -4.67 8.08
CA ALA A 81 6.80 -4.76 9.47
C ALA A 81 7.55 -3.77 10.39
N GLU A 82 8.86 -3.63 10.19
CA GLU A 82 9.67 -2.62 10.92
C GLU A 82 9.23 -1.21 10.59
N HIS A 83 8.83 -0.92 9.34
CA HIS A 83 8.30 0.39 8.96
C HIS A 83 7.05 0.77 9.77
N VAL A 84 6.19 -0.19 10.08
CA VAL A 84 5.01 0.05 10.93
C VAL A 84 5.43 0.58 12.29
N GLN A 85 6.39 -0.09 12.94
CA GLN A 85 6.90 0.35 14.24
C GLN A 85 7.59 1.72 14.16
N MET A 86 8.35 1.96 13.09
CA MET A 86 9.03 3.24 12.89
C MET A 86 8.03 4.39 12.72
N VAL A 87 6.91 4.18 12.04
CA VAL A 87 5.82 5.17 11.94
C VAL A 87 5.19 5.43 13.31
N ARG A 88 4.91 4.37 14.07
CA ARG A 88 4.37 4.46 15.43
C ARG A 88 5.28 5.26 16.35
N ASP A 89 6.59 5.04 16.24
CA ASP A 89 7.61 5.71 17.06
C ASP A 89 7.95 7.11 16.54
N GLY A 90 7.44 7.52 15.38
CA GLY A 90 7.76 8.81 14.77
C GLY A 90 9.15 8.90 14.15
N LEU A 91 9.85 7.79 13.97
CA LEU A 91 11.16 7.73 13.32
C LEU A 91 11.06 7.98 11.81
N ILE A 92 9.98 7.51 11.19
CA ILE A 92 9.52 7.90 9.86
C ILE A 92 8.08 8.39 9.95
N GLN A 93 7.62 9.14 8.95
CA GLN A 93 6.32 9.78 9.01
C GLN A 93 5.24 9.00 8.28
N ALA A 94 5.61 8.22 7.26
CA ALA A 94 4.64 7.45 6.49
C ALA A 94 5.22 6.14 5.97
N THR A 95 4.33 5.18 5.74
CA THR A 95 4.63 3.94 5.01
C THR A 95 3.41 3.43 4.26
N LEU A 96 3.67 2.68 3.19
CA LEU A 96 2.70 1.78 2.59
C LEU A 96 3.00 0.38 3.11
N THR A 97 2.12 -0.15 3.96
CA THR A 97 2.33 -1.46 4.57
C THR A 97 1.38 -2.50 3.99
N SER A 98 1.91 -3.69 3.67
CA SER A 98 1.10 -4.81 3.21
C SER A 98 0.23 -5.36 4.34
N THR A 99 -0.82 -6.10 3.99
CA THR A 99 -1.66 -6.79 4.97
C THR A 99 -0.85 -7.78 5.82
N GLY A 100 0.11 -8.47 5.22
CA GLY A 100 1.00 -9.38 5.94
C GLY A 100 1.92 -8.67 6.93
N ALA A 101 2.40 -7.48 6.59
CA ALA A 101 3.29 -6.72 7.45
C ALA A 101 2.57 -6.04 8.62
N ILE A 102 1.32 -5.60 8.44
CA ILE A 102 0.52 -4.99 9.51
C ILE A 102 -0.11 -6.03 10.45
N ALA A 103 -0.23 -7.27 10.03
CA ALA A 103 -1.02 -8.30 10.73
C ALA A 103 -0.61 -8.53 12.18
N SER A 104 0.68 -8.46 12.51
CA SER A 104 1.16 -8.62 13.89
C SER A 104 0.76 -7.47 14.81
N TYR A 105 0.54 -6.29 14.26
CA TYR A 105 0.06 -5.10 14.99
C TYR A 105 -1.45 -4.99 15.02
N TYR A 106 -2.09 -5.46 13.96
CA TYR A 106 -3.53 -5.37 13.74
C TYR A 106 -4.07 -6.67 13.12
N PRO A 107 -4.29 -7.73 13.93
CA PRO A 107 -4.75 -9.03 13.42
C PRO A 107 -6.10 -8.99 12.71
N ARG A 108 -6.97 -8.05 13.03
CA ARG A 108 -8.29 -7.89 12.38
C ARG A 108 -8.20 -7.53 10.89
N ILE A 109 -7.02 -7.16 10.38
CA ILE A 109 -6.81 -6.98 8.94
C ILE A 109 -7.19 -8.25 8.15
N ASP A 110 -7.16 -9.38 8.78
CA ASP A 110 -7.42 -10.68 8.16
C ASP A 110 -8.87 -10.87 7.68
N VAL A 111 -9.82 -10.05 8.17
CA VAL A 111 -11.23 -10.11 7.74
C VAL A 111 -11.43 -9.81 6.24
N LEU A 112 -10.54 -9.03 5.65
CA LEU A 112 -10.62 -8.70 4.22
C LEU A 112 -10.24 -9.85 3.29
N ASN A 113 -9.71 -10.95 3.83
CA ASN A 113 -9.23 -12.09 3.07
C ASN A 113 -10.29 -13.18 2.83
N LEU A 114 -11.54 -12.79 2.70
CA LEU A 114 -12.60 -13.69 2.25
C LEU A 114 -12.37 -14.02 0.77
N ALA A 115 -11.86 -15.21 0.48
CA ALA A 115 -11.42 -15.59 -0.86
C ALA A 115 -12.59 -15.62 -1.85
N PHE A 116 -12.34 -15.19 -3.09
CA PHE A 116 -13.32 -15.16 -4.19
C PHE A 116 -14.52 -14.26 -3.93
N ALA A 117 -14.38 -13.25 -3.06
CA ALA A 117 -15.48 -12.36 -2.69
C ALA A 117 -15.81 -11.32 -3.76
N PHE A 118 -14.80 -10.79 -4.45
CA PHE A 118 -14.96 -9.69 -5.40
C PHE A 118 -15.14 -10.17 -6.83
N ASP A 119 -16.06 -9.54 -7.57
CA ASP A 119 -16.30 -9.82 -8.98
C ASP A 119 -15.38 -9.04 -9.92
N SER A 120 -14.86 -7.89 -9.48
CA SER A 120 -14.03 -7.01 -10.31
C SER A 120 -13.08 -6.14 -9.49
N ASN A 121 -12.07 -5.56 -10.14
CA ASN A 121 -11.23 -4.53 -9.51
C ASN A 121 -12.06 -3.32 -9.06
N ALA A 122 -13.04 -2.90 -9.86
CA ALA A 122 -13.91 -1.79 -9.51
C ALA A 122 -14.67 -2.03 -8.20
N SER A 123 -15.15 -3.26 -7.96
CA SER A 123 -15.78 -3.64 -6.70
C SER A 123 -14.83 -3.47 -5.51
N THR A 124 -13.53 -3.77 -5.67
CA THR A 124 -12.55 -3.55 -4.60
C THR A 124 -12.41 -2.07 -4.26
N TYR A 125 -12.39 -1.20 -5.26
CA TYR A 125 -12.28 0.25 -5.04
C TYR A 125 -13.49 0.80 -4.29
N ASP A 126 -14.70 0.39 -4.67
CA ASP A 126 -15.92 0.78 -3.98
C ASP A 126 -15.90 0.40 -2.50
N VAL A 127 -15.45 -0.81 -2.18
CA VAL A 127 -15.39 -1.31 -0.80
C VAL A 127 -14.37 -0.55 0.03
N PHE A 128 -13.16 -0.37 -0.47
CA PHE A 128 -12.09 0.28 0.28
C PHE A 128 -12.20 1.81 0.34
N ASP A 129 -12.91 2.43 -0.58
CA ASP A 129 -13.22 3.87 -0.55
C ASP A 129 -14.53 4.18 0.19
N GLY A 130 -15.34 3.16 0.46
CA GLY A 130 -16.66 3.30 1.04
C GLY A 130 -16.69 3.03 2.56
N PRO A 131 -17.87 2.67 3.09
CA PRO A 131 -18.09 2.49 4.55
C PRO A 131 -17.17 1.44 5.18
N PHE A 132 -16.85 0.35 4.48
CA PHE A 132 -15.92 -0.64 5.00
C PHE A 132 -14.51 -0.07 5.17
N GLY A 133 -13.98 0.61 4.14
CA GLY A 133 -12.67 1.24 4.20
C GLY A 133 -12.58 2.28 5.31
N GLN A 134 -13.62 3.08 5.49
CA GLN A 134 -13.71 4.07 6.57
C GLN A 134 -13.68 3.40 7.94
N LYS A 135 -14.45 2.33 8.12
CA LYS A 135 -14.48 1.57 9.37
C LYS A 135 -13.14 0.88 9.65
N LEU A 136 -12.55 0.29 8.63
CA LEU A 136 -11.22 -0.35 8.74
C LEU A 136 -10.16 0.67 9.15
N ALA A 137 -10.12 1.83 8.50
CA ALA A 137 -9.19 2.91 8.84
C ALA A 137 -9.35 3.36 10.29
N SER A 138 -10.58 3.63 10.74
CA SER A 138 -10.84 4.06 12.12
C SER A 138 -10.53 2.97 13.15
N ASP A 139 -10.75 1.71 12.82
CA ASP A 139 -10.43 0.59 13.71
C ASP A 139 -8.91 0.38 13.85
N ILE A 140 -8.15 0.53 12.77
CA ILE A 140 -6.69 0.53 12.81
C ILE A 140 -6.19 1.69 13.68
N GLU A 141 -6.70 2.90 13.45
CA GLU A 141 -6.33 4.11 14.21
C GLU A 141 -6.60 3.94 15.70
N SER A 142 -7.79 3.44 16.08
CA SER A 142 -8.15 3.21 17.47
C SER A 142 -7.30 2.13 18.13
N THR A 143 -7.02 1.05 17.42
CA THR A 143 -6.28 -0.10 17.94
C THR A 143 -4.82 0.24 18.19
N LEU A 144 -4.16 0.92 17.26
CA LEU A 144 -2.76 1.32 17.41
C LEU A 144 -2.58 2.57 18.25
N GLY A 145 -3.47 3.57 18.11
CA GLY A 145 -3.49 4.79 18.91
C GLY A 145 -2.55 5.89 18.45
N ASP A 146 -1.56 5.58 17.66
CA ASP A 146 -0.43 6.46 17.30
C ASP A 146 -0.26 6.66 15.79
N VAL A 147 -1.25 6.25 15.01
CA VAL A 147 -1.26 6.36 13.55
C VAL A 147 -2.54 6.99 13.00
N LYS A 148 -2.42 7.56 11.79
CA LYS A 148 -3.54 7.93 10.91
C LYS A 148 -3.49 7.01 9.70
N VAL A 149 -4.66 6.65 9.19
CA VAL A 149 -4.81 5.85 7.96
C VAL A 149 -5.45 6.73 6.89
N LEU A 150 -4.74 6.95 5.79
CA LEU A 150 -5.15 7.89 4.74
C LEU A 150 -5.74 7.23 3.49
N GLY A 151 -5.78 5.91 3.44
CA GLY A 151 -6.36 5.16 2.35
C GLY A 151 -5.73 3.79 2.15
N PHE A 152 -6.21 3.11 1.11
CA PHE A 152 -5.82 1.74 0.80
C PHE A 152 -5.37 1.62 -0.67
N PRO A 153 -4.09 1.94 -0.96
CA PRO A 153 -3.53 1.82 -2.31
C PRO A 153 -3.51 0.39 -2.83
N ASP A 154 -3.55 0.26 -4.14
CA ASP A 154 -3.47 -1.04 -4.83
C ASP A 154 -2.05 -1.62 -4.76
N THR A 155 -1.95 -2.94 -4.63
CA THR A 155 -0.68 -3.68 -4.71
C THR A 155 -0.41 -4.24 -6.12
N GLY A 156 -1.37 -4.16 -7.03
CA GLY A 156 -1.24 -4.67 -8.41
C GLY A 156 -2.50 -5.35 -8.95
N GLY A 157 -3.54 -5.51 -8.14
CA GLY A 157 -4.79 -6.17 -8.48
C GLY A 157 -4.99 -7.51 -7.79
N PHE A 158 -5.82 -8.37 -8.39
CA PHE A 158 -6.10 -9.69 -7.86
C PHE A 158 -4.90 -10.63 -7.89
N PHE A 159 -4.80 -11.47 -6.88
CA PHE A 159 -3.77 -12.49 -6.78
C PHE A 159 -4.02 -13.61 -7.78
N ALA A 160 -2.93 -14.04 -8.41
CA ALA A 160 -2.80 -15.30 -9.12
C ALA A 160 -1.90 -16.25 -8.31
N VAL A 161 -1.88 -17.51 -8.66
CA VAL A 161 -0.98 -18.50 -8.07
C VAL A 161 0.04 -18.93 -9.12
N THR A 162 1.32 -18.96 -8.76
CA THR A 162 2.38 -19.54 -9.59
C THR A 162 3.01 -20.73 -8.88
N ASN A 163 3.57 -21.66 -9.66
CA ASN A 163 4.34 -22.77 -9.11
C ASN A 163 5.31 -23.34 -10.16
N SER A 164 6.22 -24.21 -9.70
CA SER A 164 7.24 -24.84 -10.54
C SER A 164 6.90 -26.30 -10.91
N LYS A 165 5.78 -26.86 -10.43
CA LYS A 165 5.51 -28.30 -10.50
C LYS A 165 4.63 -28.72 -11.67
N HIS A 166 3.45 -28.15 -11.78
CA HIS A 166 2.46 -28.51 -12.81
C HIS A 166 1.35 -27.47 -12.92
N PRO A 167 0.54 -27.49 -14.00
CA PRO A 167 -0.64 -26.65 -14.10
C PRO A 167 -1.62 -26.90 -12.95
N ILE A 168 -2.28 -25.84 -12.49
CA ILE A 168 -3.36 -25.91 -11.51
C ILE A 168 -4.65 -25.43 -12.19
N ALA A 169 -5.52 -26.37 -12.52
CA ALA A 169 -6.81 -26.10 -13.16
C ALA A 169 -7.99 -26.55 -12.28
N THR A 170 -7.75 -27.42 -11.31
CA THR A 170 -8.76 -28.00 -10.43
C THR A 170 -8.34 -27.92 -8.97
N LEU A 171 -9.30 -28.15 -8.06
CA LEU A 171 -9.03 -28.22 -6.62
C LEU A 171 -7.93 -29.25 -6.30
N GLU A 172 -7.99 -30.41 -6.94
CA GLU A 172 -7.05 -31.53 -6.70
C GLU A 172 -5.61 -31.17 -7.07
N ASP A 173 -5.41 -30.25 -8.00
CA ASP A 173 -4.08 -29.84 -8.46
C ASP A 173 -3.29 -29.04 -7.41
N PHE A 174 -3.95 -28.51 -6.38
CA PHE A 174 -3.27 -27.83 -5.26
C PHE A 174 -2.55 -28.79 -4.31
N LYS A 175 -2.91 -30.05 -4.33
CA LYS A 175 -2.44 -31.03 -3.34
C LYS A 175 -0.92 -31.12 -3.30
N GLY A 176 -0.36 -30.89 -2.10
CA GLY A 176 1.07 -31.07 -1.83
C GLY A 176 1.97 -29.95 -2.37
N ILE A 177 1.43 -28.94 -3.04
CA ILE A 177 2.20 -27.77 -3.48
C ILE A 177 2.57 -26.92 -2.28
N ARG A 178 3.86 -26.63 -2.09
CA ARG A 178 4.36 -25.76 -1.04
C ARG A 178 4.28 -24.32 -1.51
N VAL A 179 3.27 -23.61 -1.01
CA VAL A 179 2.95 -22.23 -1.44
C VAL A 179 3.40 -21.23 -0.38
N ARG A 180 4.25 -20.29 -0.78
CA ARG A 180 4.54 -19.14 0.07
C ARG A 180 3.29 -18.28 0.21
N THR A 181 3.04 -17.86 1.43
CA THR A 181 2.02 -16.87 1.76
C THR A 181 2.64 -15.70 2.52
N MET A 182 1.93 -14.59 2.57
CA MET A 182 2.21 -13.58 3.60
C MET A 182 1.93 -14.17 4.99
N SER A 183 2.41 -13.50 6.04
CA SER A 183 2.22 -13.93 7.43
C SER A 183 0.81 -13.63 7.94
N LEU A 184 -0.19 -14.16 7.24
CA LEU A 184 -1.61 -13.99 7.54
C LEU A 184 -2.23 -15.36 7.80
N PRO A 185 -2.86 -15.59 8.96
CA PRO A 185 -3.52 -16.86 9.23
C PRO A 185 -4.55 -17.26 8.18
N SER A 186 -5.32 -16.30 7.65
CA SER A 186 -6.31 -16.59 6.59
C SER A 186 -5.66 -17.11 5.31
N HIS A 187 -4.55 -16.51 4.87
CA HIS A 187 -3.83 -16.97 3.69
C HIS A 187 -3.33 -18.40 3.85
N GLN A 188 -2.80 -18.72 5.04
CA GLN A 188 -2.36 -20.07 5.36
C GLN A 188 -3.52 -21.06 5.35
N LYS A 189 -4.64 -20.71 5.99
CA LYS A 189 -5.84 -21.55 6.05
C LYS A 189 -6.48 -21.75 4.68
N ILE A 190 -6.50 -20.73 3.83
CA ILE A 190 -6.98 -20.83 2.45
C ILE A 190 -6.16 -21.89 1.68
N MET A 191 -4.84 -21.75 1.68
CA MET A 191 -3.98 -22.71 0.98
C MET A 191 -4.10 -24.12 1.54
N GLN A 192 -4.13 -24.27 2.86
CA GLN A 192 -4.32 -25.59 3.52
C GLN A 192 -5.68 -26.21 3.17
N SER A 193 -6.75 -25.42 3.11
CA SER A 193 -8.08 -25.92 2.75
C SER A 193 -8.15 -26.42 1.30
N LEU A 194 -7.29 -25.90 0.44
CA LEU A 194 -7.15 -26.35 -0.95
C LEU A 194 -6.28 -27.60 -1.09
N GLY A 195 -5.65 -28.07 -0.02
CA GLY A 195 -4.75 -29.22 -0.02
C GLY A 195 -3.28 -28.87 -0.25
N ALA A 196 -2.95 -27.58 -0.42
CA ALA A 196 -1.58 -27.10 -0.48
C ALA A 196 -0.94 -27.00 0.92
N GLU A 197 0.36 -26.89 0.95
CA GLU A 197 1.12 -26.58 2.18
C GLU A 197 1.45 -25.08 2.19
N ALA A 198 1.15 -24.40 3.28
CA ALA A 198 1.37 -22.97 3.41
C ALA A 198 2.69 -22.67 4.13
N TYR A 199 3.50 -21.79 3.53
CA TYR A 199 4.79 -21.37 4.05
C TYR A 199 4.82 -19.84 4.19
N PRO A 200 4.52 -19.28 5.37
CA PRO A 200 4.62 -17.84 5.58
C PRO A 200 6.08 -17.37 5.45
N MET A 201 6.29 -16.30 4.70
CA MET A 201 7.63 -15.80 4.41
C MET A 201 7.56 -14.31 4.04
N ALA A 202 8.50 -13.51 4.53
CA ALA A 202 8.62 -12.11 4.18
C ALA A 202 8.92 -11.92 2.68
N TRP A 203 8.42 -10.84 2.09
CA TRP A 203 8.52 -10.58 0.65
C TRP A 203 9.96 -10.66 0.11
N GLY A 204 10.93 -10.06 0.81
CA GLY A 204 12.32 -10.03 0.37
C GLY A 204 12.99 -11.39 0.21
N GLU A 205 12.41 -12.46 0.77
CA GLU A 205 12.97 -13.83 0.76
C GLU A 205 12.33 -14.73 -0.31
N VAL A 206 11.26 -14.26 -0.97
CA VAL A 206 10.43 -15.12 -1.84
C VAL A 206 11.19 -15.61 -3.07
N TYR A 207 11.86 -14.73 -3.80
CA TYR A 207 12.59 -15.13 -5.02
C TYR A 207 13.62 -16.22 -4.73
N ALA A 208 14.43 -16.05 -3.69
CA ALA A 208 15.43 -17.04 -3.28
C ALA A 208 14.77 -18.37 -2.85
N GLY A 209 13.64 -18.31 -2.16
CA GLY A 209 12.89 -19.51 -1.76
C GLY A 209 12.35 -20.29 -2.96
N LEU A 210 11.87 -19.60 -3.99
CA LEU A 210 11.42 -20.20 -5.26
C LEU A 210 12.62 -20.76 -6.05
N GLN A 211 13.71 -20.01 -6.12
CA GLN A 211 14.91 -20.40 -6.85
C GLN A 211 15.56 -21.66 -6.26
N THR A 212 15.63 -21.77 -4.93
CA THR A 212 16.24 -22.91 -4.23
C THR A 212 15.29 -24.08 -4.07
N GLY A 213 13.99 -23.93 -4.35
CA GLY A 213 13.00 -24.98 -4.19
C GLY A 213 12.57 -25.24 -2.74
N VAL A 214 12.86 -24.34 -1.79
CA VAL A 214 12.31 -24.37 -0.44
C VAL A 214 10.79 -24.26 -0.48
N ILE A 215 10.28 -23.47 -1.40
CA ILE A 215 8.85 -23.36 -1.76
C ILE A 215 8.67 -23.68 -3.24
N ASP A 216 7.53 -24.23 -3.60
CA ASP A 216 7.19 -24.59 -4.99
C ASP A 216 6.50 -23.44 -5.72
N GLY A 217 5.79 -22.61 -4.98
CA GLY A 217 4.97 -21.55 -5.54
C GLY A 217 4.71 -20.41 -4.58
N GLN A 218 3.96 -19.43 -5.08
CA GLN A 218 3.57 -18.24 -4.36
C GLN A 218 2.26 -17.69 -4.92
N MET A 219 1.68 -16.69 -4.28
CA MET A 219 0.52 -15.97 -4.78
C MET A 219 0.74 -14.47 -4.70
N ASN A 220 0.52 -13.80 -5.80
CA ASN A 220 0.60 -12.35 -5.99
C ASN A 220 -0.11 -11.95 -7.29
N PRO A 221 -0.37 -10.65 -7.49
CA PRO A 221 -0.89 -10.17 -8.77
C PRO A 221 0.05 -10.44 -9.95
N VAL A 222 -0.50 -10.59 -11.13
CA VAL A 222 0.25 -10.82 -12.37
C VAL A 222 1.35 -9.77 -12.60
N PRO A 223 1.10 -8.45 -12.45
CA PRO A 223 2.16 -7.46 -12.59
C PRO A 223 3.33 -7.68 -11.62
N THR A 224 3.04 -8.16 -10.42
CA THR A 224 4.07 -8.50 -9.42
C THR A 224 4.94 -9.67 -9.89
N VAL A 225 4.35 -10.69 -10.48
CA VAL A 225 5.07 -11.84 -11.08
C VAL A 225 6.08 -11.34 -12.11
N THR A 226 5.68 -10.40 -12.95
CA THR A 226 6.54 -9.82 -13.98
C THR A 226 7.67 -8.99 -13.40
N PHE A 227 7.37 -7.99 -12.56
CA PHE A 227 8.44 -7.10 -12.07
C PHE A 227 9.39 -7.81 -11.09
N ALA A 228 8.90 -8.78 -10.32
CA ALA A 228 9.72 -9.61 -9.44
C ALA A 228 10.49 -10.70 -10.19
N LYS A 229 10.27 -10.82 -11.49
CA LYS A 229 10.93 -11.82 -12.36
C LYS A 229 10.66 -13.26 -11.92
N PHE A 230 9.50 -13.53 -11.37
CA PHE A 230 9.14 -14.88 -10.91
C PHE A 230 9.02 -15.88 -12.08
N ASN A 231 8.78 -15.42 -13.30
CA ASN A 231 8.85 -16.28 -14.49
C ASN A 231 10.21 -16.97 -14.67
N GLU A 232 11.29 -16.46 -14.10
CA GLU A 232 12.61 -17.10 -14.13
C GLU A 232 12.67 -18.36 -13.26
N VAL A 233 11.81 -18.46 -12.25
CA VAL A 233 11.80 -19.54 -11.23
C VAL A 233 10.46 -20.23 -11.11
N GLN A 234 9.47 -19.90 -11.97
CA GLN A 234 8.12 -20.43 -11.96
C GLN A 234 7.68 -20.76 -13.38
N GLY A 235 7.26 -22.00 -13.63
CA GLY A 235 6.82 -22.43 -14.96
C GLY A 235 5.33 -22.31 -15.23
N TYR A 236 4.50 -22.20 -14.19
CA TYR A 236 3.04 -22.29 -14.28
C TYR A 236 2.38 -21.15 -13.52
N LEU A 237 1.35 -20.55 -14.15
CA LEU A 237 0.54 -19.49 -13.56
C LEU A 237 -0.93 -19.82 -13.71
N THR A 238 -1.69 -19.75 -12.63
CA THR A 238 -3.14 -19.91 -12.66
C THR A 238 -3.80 -18.57 -12.29
N LEU A 239 -4.70 -18.10 -13.15
CA LEU A 239 -5.50 -16.89 -12.94
C LEU A 239 -6.65 -17.21 -11.98
N THR A 240 -6.36 -17.29 -10.70
CA THR A 240 -7.34 -17.60 -9.66
C THR A 240 -8.19 -16.40 -9.27
N ASN A 241 -7.63 -15.19 -9.30
CA ASN A 241 -8.27 -13.94 -8.83
C ASN A 241 -8.96 -14.15 -7.47
N HIS A 242 -8.27 -14.85 -6.56
CA HIS A 242 -8.88 -15.33 -5.32
C HIS A 242 -8.83 -14.32 -4.17
N LEU A 243 -7.88 -13.38 -4.19
CA LEU A 243 -7.69 -12.38 -3.15
C LEU A 243 -7.36 -11.02 -3.76
N PHE A 244 -7.79 -9.98 -3.07
CA PHE A 244 -7.31 -8.62 -3.23
C PHE A 244 -6.71 -8.17 -1.89
N SER A 245 -5.47 -7.69 -1.92
CA SER A 245 -4.74 -7.30 -0.72
C SER A 245 -4.16 -5.91 -0.91
N PRO A 246 -4.84 -4.85 -0.41
CA PRO A 246 -4.36 -3.49 -0.56
C PRO A 246 -3.21 -3.19 0.41
N TYR A 247 -2.45 -2.13 0.10
CA TYR A 247 -1.64 -1.46 1.10
C TYR A 247 -2.52 -0.68 2.07
N THR A 248 -2.05 -0.50 3.30
CA THR A 248 -2.54 0.54 4.19
C THR A 248 -1.57 1.72 4.13
N PHE A 249 -2.06 2.89 3.74
CA PHE A 249 -1.30 4.13 3.82
C PHE A 249 -1.35 4.63 5.26
N MET A 250 -0.26 4.46 5.96
CA MET A 250 -0.14 4.78 7.37
C MET A 250 0.74 6.02 7.58
N LEU A 251 0.24 6.96 8.38
CA LEU A 251 0.94 8.18 8.76
C LEU A 251 1.11 8.22 10.28
N SER A 252 2.25 8.74 10.76
CA SER A 252 2.45 8.99 12.18
C SER A 252 1.44 10.02 12.68
N LYS A 253 0.70 9.67 13.74
CA LYS A 253 -0.28 10.59 14.34
C LYS A 253 0.39 11.84 14.91
N ALA A 254 1.57 11.71 15.49
CA ALA A 254 2.32 12.86 16.00
C ALA A 254 2.65 13.85 14.89
N PHE A 255 3.07 13.35 13.72
CA PHE A 255 3.31 14.21 12.56
C PHE A 255 2.01 14.89 12.08
N TRP A 256 0.93 14.12 11.96
CA TRP A 256 -0.38 14.63 11.56
C TRP A 256 -0.90 15.72 12.47
N ASP A 257 -0.81 15.54 13.79
CA ASP A 257 -1.30 16.49 14.77
C ASP A 257 -0.50 17.79 14.78
N ASP A 258 0.75 17.76 14.32
CA ASP A 258 1.62 18.94 14.19
C ASP A 258 1.38 19.73 12.90
N LEU A 259 0.61 19.20 11.96
CA LEU A 259 0.25 19.89 10.72
C LEU A 259 -0.81 20.97 10.96
N THR A 260 -0.73 22.06 10.20
CA THR A 260 -1.83 23.03 10.11
C THR A 260 -3.04 22.40 9.42
N ALA A 261 -4.22 23.01 9.58
CA ALA A 261 -5.43 22.54 8.90
C ALA A 261 -5.26 22.51 7.37
N ASP A 262 -4.60 23.54 6.80
CA ASP A 262 -4.31 23.57 5.35
C ASP A 262 -3.35 22.47 4.93
N GLN A 263 -2.30 22.23 5.70
CA GLN A 263 -1.36 21.13 5.45
C GLN A 263 -2.05 19.77 5.54
N GLN A 264 -2.92 19.57 6.52
CA GLN A 264 -3.72 18.33 6.65
C GLN A 264 -4.61 18.10 5.43
N LYS A 265 -5.25 19.16 4.94
CA LYS A 265 -6.07 19.09 3.73
C LYS A 265 -5.25 18.66 2.51
N ILE A 266 -4.08 19.25 2.32
CA ILE A 266 -3.17 18.92 1.22
C ILE A 266 -2.71 17.46 1.33
N VAL A 267 -2.27 17.03 2.51
CA VAL A 267 -1.83 15.66 2.75
C VAL A 267 -2.96 14.66 2.47
N ARG A 268 -4.22 14.97 2.83
CA ARG A 268 -5.37 14.10 2.54
C ARG A 268 -5.61 13.94 1.05
N TYR A 269 -5.70 15.04 0.28
CA TYR A 269 -5.96 14.87 -1.15
C TYR A 269 -4.75 14.32 -1.91
N ALA A 270 -3.54 14.58 -1.43
CA ALA A 270 -2.33 13.96 -1.97
C ALA A 270 -2.34 12.44 -1.75
N ALA A 271 -2.79 11.98 -0.59
CA ALA A 271 -2.97 10.56 -0.30
C ALA A 271 -4.05 9.94 -1.19
N GLN A 272 -5.16 10.63 -1.43
CA GLN A 272 -6.18 10.19 -2.36
C GLN A 272 -5.63 10.04 -3.79
N SER A 273 -4.86 11.02 -4.26
CA SER A 273 -4.19 10.95 -5.57
C SER A 273 -3.19 9.81 -5.66
N CYS A 274 -2.46 9.54 -4.58
CA CYS A 274 -1.57 8.38 -4.44
C CYS A 274 -2.37 7.07 -4.62
N VAL A 275 -3.49 6.92 -3.93
CA VAL A 275 -4.36 5.75 -4.06
C VAL A 275 -4.84 5.56 -5.50
N VAL A 276 -5.34 6.61 -6.12
CA VAL A 276 -5.81 6.59 -7.53
C VAL A 276 -4.67 6.25 -8.48
N ALA A 277 -3.49 6.83 -8.28
CA ALA A 277 -2.31 6.53 -9.10
C ALA A 277 -1.89 5.06 -9.00
N SER A 278 -1.91 4.48 -7.80
CA SER A 278 -1.60 3.07 -7.60
C SER A 278 -2.55 2.14 -8.37
N ARG A 279 -3.82 2.47 -8.39
CA ARG A 279 -4.86 1.74 -9.13
C ARG A 279 -4.69 1.89 -10.63
N GLY A 280 -4.48 3.11 -11.09
CA GLY A 280 -4.29 3.42 -12.51
C GLY A 280 -3.05 2.74 -13.09
N VAL A 281 -1.91 2.83 -12.43
CA VAL A 281 -0.68 2.19 -12.90
C VAL A 281 -0.80 0.66 -12.84
N SER A 282 -1.46 0.11 -11.85
CA SER A 282 -1.73 -1.34 -11.78
C SER A 282 -2.51 -1.82 -13.00
N ARG A 283 -3.55 -1.09 -13.40
CA ARG A 283 -4.36 -1.44 -14.59
C ARG A 283 -3.58 -1.25 -15.89
N VAL A 284 -2.75 -0.22 -15.98
CA VAL A 284 -1.87 -0.01 -17.15
C VAL A 284 -0.84 -1.13 -17.29
N ILE A 285 -0.18 -1.49 -16.19
CA ILE A 285 0.80 -2.58 -16.18
C ILE A 285 0.12 -3.90 -16.59
N GLU A 286 -1.03 -4.21 -16.00
CA GLU A 286 -1.79 -5.44 -16.29
C GLU A 286 -2.21 -5.52 -17.77
N ALA A 287 -2.56 -4.39 -18.39
CA ALA A 287 -2.96 -4.31 -19.80
C ALA A 287 -1.78 -4.30 -20.78
N SER A 288 -0.57 -4.11 -20.31
CA SER A 288 0.66 -4.02 -21.11
C SER A 288 1.39 -5.36 -21.24
N ASP A 289 2.53 -5.35 -21.92
CA ASP A 289 3.46 -6.49 -22.00
C ASP A 289 4.13 -6.82 -20.64
N ARG A 290 3.99 -5.95 -19.64
CA ARG A 290 4.41 -6.20 -18.25
C ARG A 290 3.35 -6.95 -17.44
N GLY A 291 2.17 -7.17 -18.00
CA GLY A 291 1.11 -8.02 -17.45
C GLY A 291 1.13 -9.42 -18.06
N LEU A 292 -0.06 -9.98 -18.23
CA LEU A 292 -0.23 -11.34 -18.71
C LEU A 292 0.39 -11.57 -20.09
N ALA A 293 0.25 -10.60 -21.01
CA ALA A 293 0.78 -10.69 -22.37
C ALA A 293 2.30 -10.93 -22.40
N GLY A 294 3.04 -10.38 -21.43
CA GLY A 294 4.50 -10.58 -21.33
C GLY A 294 4.90 -11.93 -20.74
N LEU A 295 3.96 -12.74 -20.26
CA LEU A 295 4.21 -14.05 -19.65
C LEU A 295 3.77 -15.22 -20.51
N THR A 296 3.00 -15.00 -21.58
CA THR A 296 2.37 -16.04 -22.39
C THR A 296 3.35 -16.99 -23.09
N ASP A 297 4.54 -16.50 -23.40
CA ASP A 297 5.63 -17.30 -24.02
C ASP A 297 6.69 -17.77 -23.00
N LYS A 298 6.53 -17.42 -21.73
CA LYS A 298 7.48 -17.73 -20.64
C LYS A 298 6.93 -18.70 -19.61
N MET A 299 5.63 -18.73 -19.45
CA MET A 299 4.93 -19.55 -18.47
C MET A 299 3.72 -20.22 -19.13
N GLU A 300 3.34 -21.39 -18.64
CA GLU A 300 2.05 -22.00 -18.98
C GLU A 300 0.96 -21.37 -18.12
N ILE A 301 -0.02 -20.74 -18.77
CA ILE A 301 -1.07 -19.97 -18.12
C ILE A 301 -2.38 -20.77 -18.16
N THR A 302 -2.98 -20.93 -17.01
CA THR A 302 -4.26 -21.64 -16.81
C THR A 302 -5.29 -20.67 -16.23
N ALA A 303 -6.51 -20.70 -16.76
CA ALA A 303 -7.67 -20.04 -16.17
C ALA A 303 -8.56 -21.07 -15.48
N LEU A 304 -9.18 -20.70 -14.37
CA LEU A 304 -10.19 -21.52 -13.71
C LEU A 304 -11.52 -21.44 -14.47
N SER A 305 -12.20 -22.58 -14.63
CA SER A 305 -13.59 -22.56 -15.05
C SER A 305 -14.46 -21.93 -13.94
N ALA A 306 -15.63 -21.41 -14.32
CA ALA A 306 -16.58 -20.88 -13.34
C ALA A 306 -17.00 -21.94 -12.30
N GLN A 307 -17.11 -23.18 -12.74
CA GLN A 307 -17.45 -24.31 -11.87
C GLN A 307 -16.33 -24.62 -10.86
N GLU A 308 -15.07 -24.66 -11.29
CA GLU A 308 -13.93 -24.87 -10.39
C GLU A 308 -13.77 -23.67 -9.43
N ARG A 309 -13.91 -22.44 -9.92
CA ARG A 309 -13.90 -21.24 -9.07
C ARG A 309 -14.93 -21.35 -7.95
N GLN A 310 -16.15 -21.81 -8.26
CA GLN A 310 -17.19 -22.00 -7.25
C GLN A 310 -16.82 -23.05 -6.21
N LYS A 311 -16.22 -24.18 -6.64
CA LYS A 311 -15.69 -25.20 -5.71
C LYS A 311 -14.64 -24.62 -4.77
N LEU A 312 -13.69 -23.86 -5.29
CA LEU A 312 -12.64 -23.24 -4.48
C LEU A 312 -13.23 -22.22 -3.49
N LYS A 313 -14.21 -21.43 -3.92
CA LYS A 313 -14.95 -20.51 -3.06
C LYS A 313 -15.64 -21.25 -1.91
N ASP A 314 -16.35 -22.35 -2.22
CA ASP A 314 -17.12 -23.13 -1.25
C ASP A 314 -16.20 -23.82 -0.21
N VAL A 315 -14.98 -24.14 -0.58
CA VAL A 315 -13.98 -24.74 0.32
C VAL A 315 -13.27 -23.69 1.17
N THR A 316 -12.96 -22.52 0.61
CA THR A 316 -12.08 -21.51 1.24
C THR A 316 -12.83 -20.52 2.14
N GLN A 317 -14.01 -20.08 1.74
CA GLN A 317 -14.73 -19.06 2.53
C GLN A 317 -15.09 -19.53 3.94
N PRO A 318 -15.60 -20.76 4.16
CA PRO A 318 -15.94 -21.21 5.50
C PRO A 318 -14.74 -21.22 6.47
N VAL A 319 -13.52 -21.53 6.00
CA VAL A 319 -12.34 -21.55 6.89
C VAL A 319 -11.92 -20.16 7.30
N VAL A 320 -12.12 -19.14 6.46
CA VAL A 320 -11.87 -17.75 6.80
C VAL A 320 -12.90 -17.24 7.81
N VAL A 321 -14.18 -17.50 7.58
CA VAL A 321 -15.26 -17.14 8.49
C VAL A 321 -15.03 -17.75 9.88
N LYS A 322 -14.70 -19.04 9.92
CA LYS A 322 -14.39 -19.74 11.17
C LYS A 322 -13.20 -19.12 11.91
N HIS A 323 -12.14 -18.80 11.18
CA HIS A 323 -10.95 -18.15 11.74
C HIS A 323 -11.33 -16.80 12.41
N VAL A 324 -12.12 -15.99 11.73
CA VAL A 324 -12.58 -14.70 12.26
C VAL A 324 -13.41 -14.92 13.54
N GLN A 325 -14.36 -15.86 13.53
CA GLN A 325 -15.20 -16.17 14.67
C GLN A 325 -14.40 -16.68 15.89
N GLU A 326 -13.39 -17.51 15.64
CA GLU A 326 -12.60 -18.13 16.71
C GLU A 326 -11.47 -17.24 17.24
N SER A 327 -10.92 -16.34 16.41
CA SER A 327 -9.63 -15.70 16.69
C SER A 327 -9.66 -14.17 16.71
N LEU A 328 -10.69 -13.51 16.16
CA LEU A 328 -10.69 -12.06 15.99
C LEU A 328 -11.75 -11.33 16.84
N GLY A 329 -12.45 -12.05 17.72
CA GLY A 329 -13.38 -11.47 18.67
C GLY A 329 -14.65 -10.90 18.02
N THR A 330 -15.45 -10.24 18.84
CA THR A 330 -16.71 -9.61 18.39
C THR A 330 -16.49 -8.52 17.36
N GLU A 331 -15.46 -7.70 17.55
CA GLU A 331 -15.09 -6.63 16.61
C GLU A 331 -14.68 -7.20 15.25
N GLY A 332 -13.97 -8.34 15.24
CA GLY A 332 -13.60 -9.03 13.99
C GLY A 332 -14.82 -9.55 13.25
N VAL A 333 -15.77 -10.15 13.95
CA VAL A 333 -17.04 -10.66 13.38
C VAL A 333 -17.87 -9.51 12.79
N GLU A 334 -18.02 -8.40 13.51
CA GLU A 334 -18.74 -7.23 13.04
C GLU A 334 -18.07 -6.61 11.80
N LEU A 335 -16.75 -6.55 11.80
CA LEU A 335 -15.98 -6.03 10.66
C LEU A 335 -16.13 -6.94 9.42
N LEU A 336 -16.13 -8.26 9.60
CA LEU A 336 -16.38 -9.23 8.52
C LEU A 336 -17.80 -9.08 7.96
N GLU A 337 -18.81 -8.92 8.81
CA GLU A 337 -20.19 -8.71 8.38
C GLU A 337 -20.34 -7.44 7.55
N LEU A 338 -19.71 -6.35 7.96
CA LEU A 338 -19.67 -5.12 7.19
C LEU A 338 -18.97 -5.32 5.85
N PHE A 339 -17.83 -6.03 5.85
CA PHE A 339 -17.12 -6.38 4.62
C PHE A 339 -18.01 -7.13 3.64
N GLN A 340 -18.68 -8.19 4.09
CA GLN A 340 -19.59 -8.98 3.26
C GLN A 340 -20.74 -8.14 2.69
N THR A 341 -21.34 -7.29 3.52
CA THR A 341 -22.42 -6.38 3.10
C THR A 341 -21.95 -5.40 2.01
N GLU A 342 -20.79 -4.77 2.21
CA GLU A 342 -20.27 -3.79 1.27
C GLU A 342 -19.75 -4.45 -0.02
N VAL A 343 -19.21 -5.66 0.07
CA VAL A 343 -18.82 -6.46 -1.11
C VAL A 343 -20.05 -6.79 -1.96
N ASP A 344 -21.14 -7.24 -1.35
CA ASP A 344 -22.38 -7.56 -2.08
C ASP A 344 -22.94 -6.32 -2.79
N LYS A 345 -22.94 -5.16 -2.11
CA LYS A 345 -23.34 -3.89 -2.74
C LYS A 345 -22.44 -3.49 -3.90
N ALA A 346 -21.13 -3.63 -3.72
CA ALA A 346 -20.15 -3.26 -4.74
C ALA A 346 -20.26 -4.17 -5.96
N ASN A 347 -20.44 -5.48 -5.77
CA ASN A 347 -20.63 -6.45 -6.85
C ASN A 347 -21.94 -6.21 -7.63
N ALA A 348 -22.96 -5.66 -6.98
CA ALA A 348 -24.22 -5.30 -7.61
C ALA A 348 -24.21 -3.91 -8.28
N HIS A 349 -23.16 -3.11 -8.04
CA HIS A 349 -23.06 -1.76 -8.58
C HIS A 349 -22.92 -1.79 -10.11
N ARG A 350 -23.77 -1.02 -10.78
CA ARG A 350 -23.76 -0.88 -12.24
C ARG A 350 -23.30 0.52 -12.60
N TYR A 351 -22.10 0.57 -13.17
CA TYR A 351 -21.47 1.83 -13.55
C TYR A 351 -22.19 2.42 -14.76
N MET A 352 -22.44 3.71 -14.74
CA MET A 352 -23.11 4.47 -15.80
C MET A 352 -24.60 4.16 -15.99
N GLU A 353 -25.28 3.59 -14.99
CA GLU A 353 -26.73 3.41 -14.97
C GLU A 353 -27.43 4.34 -13.97
#